data_b833d0f08b2f3b232f126097a54e092d
#
_entry.id   b833d0f08b2f3b232f126097a54e092d
#
_cell.length_a   1.000
_cell.length_b   1.000
_cell.length_c   1.000
_cell.angle_alpha   90.00
_cell.angle_beta   90.00
_cell.angle_gamma   90.00
#
_symmetry.space_group_name_H-M   'P 1'
#
loop_
_entity.id
_entity.type
_entity.pdbx_description
1 polymer ?
#
loop_
_entity_poly.entity_id
_entity_poly.type
_entity_poly.pdbx_seq_one_letter_code
_entity_poly.pdbx_strand_id
1 'polypeptide(L)'
;MENCMESGNKVLYQKLQSALYKYGSYKKEDLGERMILVEELKGGYWKPRYLIDNAAETACEFMDSDYCLLTVTADDIAWETIDDLPEKVKERAGVLNAYFPTIIRGYHDGVAEVKWQINPDGRYYMDSDGYGMTDDEEETLYGYIDRKGKPLGKFRRIMEFSELETMKQEAYAKLDERP
;
A
#
# COMPACT_ATOMS: atom_id res chain seq x y z
N MET A 1 -24.55 3.54 -8.48
CA MET A 1 -23.32 4.34 -8.30
C MET A 1 -22.03 3.56 -8.57
N GLU A 2 -22.05 2.23 -8.58
CA GLU A 2 -20.89 1.39 -8.88
C GLU A 2 -20.39 1.48 -10.32
N ASN A 3 -21.27 1.62 -11.28
CA ASN A 3 -20.90 1.68 -12.72
C ASN A 3 -20.04 2.91 -13.13
N CYS A 4 -20.03 3.97 -12.35
CA CYS A 4 -19.28 5.17 -12.70
C CYS A 4 -17.80 5.08 -12.32
N MET A 5 -17.46 4.35 -11.25
CA MET A 5 -16.07 4.13 -10.83
C MET A 5 -15.37 3.08 -11.72
N GLU A 6 -16.08 2.04 -12.14
CA GLU A 6 -15.53 1.04 -13.08
C GLU A 6 -15.23 1.63 -14.45
N SER A 7 -16.10 2.50 -14.97
CA SER A 7 -15.85 3.17 -16.24
C SER A 7 -14.66 4.14 -16.17
N GLY A 8 -14.49 4.83 -15.04
CA GLY A 8 -13.35 5.72 -14.79
C GLY A 8 -12.02 4.99 -14.76
N ASN A 9 -11.98 3.83 -14.08
CA ASN A 9 -10.78 3.01 -14.01
C ASN A 9 -10.39 2.40 -15.36
N LYS A 10 -11.36 2.03 -16.19
CA LYS A 10 -11.09 1.54 -17.54
C LYS A 10 -10.53 2.63 -18.45
N VAL A 11 -11.06 3.85 -18.36
CA VAL A 11 -10.52 5.02 -19.09
C VAL A 11 -9.11 5.35 -18.62
N LEU A 12 -8.84 5.29 -17.32
CA LEU A 12 -7.51 5.49 -16.75
C LEU A 12 -6.54 4.43 -17.28
N TYR A 13 -6.94 3.16 -17.27
CA TYR A 13 -6.14 2.05 -17.79
C TYR A 13 -5.73 2.29 -19.25
N GLN A 14 -6.66 2.66 -20.13
CA GLN A 14 -6.38 2.93 -21.54
C GLN A 14 -5.43 4.12 -21.74
N LYS A 15 -5.61 5.20 -20.96
CA LYS A 15 -4.70 6.36 -20.99
C LYS A 15 -3.30 5.98 -20.55
N LEU A 16 -3.19 5.19 -19.47
CA LEU A 16 -1.91 4.71 -18.95
C LEU A 16 -1.17 3.82 -19.95
N GLN A 17 -1.86 2.86 -20.56
CA GLN A 17 -1.27 2.02 -21.60
C GLN A 17 -0.66 2.85 -22.73
N SER A 18 -1.33 3.93 -23.13
CA SER A 18 -0.83 4.85 -24.15
C SER A 18 0.33 5.72 -23.67
N ALA A 19 0.34 6.13 -22.40
CA ALA A 19 1.36 7.00 -21.82
C ALA A 19 2.66 6.25 -21.50
N LEU A 20 2.56 5.04 -21.00
CA LEU A 20 3.71 4.24 -20.56
C LEU A 20 4.70 3.88 -21.67
N TYR A 21 4.24 3.93 -22.93
CA TYR A 21 5.10 3.74 -24.09
C TYR A 21 5.91 4.99 -24.48
N LYS A 22 5.56 6.16 -23.96
CA LYS A 22 6.11 7.45 -24.42
C LYS A 22 7.14 8.08 -23.50
N TYR A 23 7.20 7.71 -22.22
CA TYR A 23 7.98 8.47 -21.25
C TYR A 23 8.93 7.57 -20.47
N GLY A 24 10.22 7.88 -20.51
CA GLY A 24 11.29 7.19 -19.75
C GLY A 24 11.29 7.47 -18.24
N SER A 25 10.25 8.14 -17.72
CA SER A 25 10.10 8.46 -16.30
C SER A 25 9.28 7.43 -15.51
N TYR A 26 8.89 6.34 -16.14
CA TYR A 26 8.13 5.26 -15.52
C TYR A 26 8.89 3.94 -15.60
N LYS A 27 8.80 3.13 -14.54
CA LYS A 27 9.21 1.73 -14.58
C LYS A 27 8.03 0.85 -14.18
N LYS A 28 8.06 -0.40 -14.65
CA LYS A 28 7.03 -1.40 -14.39
C LYS A 28 7.63 -2.56 -13.64
N GLU A 29 6.90 -3.03 -12.65
CA GLU A 29 7.19 -4.25 -11.92
C GLU A 29 6.02 -5.22 -12.10
N ASP A 30 6.32 -6.44 -12.56
CA ASP A 30 5.34 -7.52 -12.65
C ASP A 30 5.16 -8.14 -11.26
N LEU A 31 3.94 -8.09 -10.77
CA LEU A 31 3.57 -8.59 -9.45
C LEU A 31 2.89 -9.97 -9.50
N GLY A 32 2.86 -10.62 -10.66
CA GLY A 32 2.12 -11.85 -10.89
C GLY A 32 0.65 -11.62 -11.21
N GLU A 33 -0.04 -12.67 -11.68
CA GLU A 33 -1.48 -12.66 -12.04
C GLU A 33 -1.92 -11.49 -12.91
N ARG A 34 -1.04 -11.02 -13.81
CA ARG A 34 -1.28 -9.85 -14.69
C ARG A 34 -1.45 -8.52 -13.92
N MET A 35 -0.99 -8.47 -12.68
CA MET A 35 -0.89 -7.24 -11.89
C MET A 35 0.45 -6.57 -12.13
N ILE A 36 0.43 -5.26 -12.33
CA ILE A 36 1.62 -4.46 -12.60
C ILE A 36 1.65 -3.25 -11.67
N LEU A 37 2.75 -3.08 -10.96
CA LEU A 37 3.05 -1.83 -10.27
C LEU A 37 3.79 -0.90 -11.23
N VAL A 38 3.32 0.33 -11.33
CA VAL A 38 3.98 1.39 -12.09
C VAL A 38 4.52 2.41 -11.12
N GLU A 39 5.82 2.63 -11.19
CA GLU A 39 6.50 3.66 -10.43
C GLU A 39 6.89 4.82 -11.34
N GLU A 40 6.75 6.02 -10.83
CA GLU A 40 7.14 7.27 -11.48
C GLU A 40 8.43 7.79 -10.85
N LEU A 41 9.37 8.24 -11.69
CA LEU A 41 10.58 8.93 -11.21
C LEU A 41 10.22 10.36 -10.83
N LYS A 42 10.26 10.67 -9.55
CA LYS A 42 9.95 11.99 -9.03
C LYS A 42 10.95 12.40 -7.95
N GLY A 43 11.58 13.55 -8.12
CA GLY A 43 12.59 14.05 -7.18
C GLY A 43 13.81 13.13 -7.04
N GLY A 44 14.16 12.37 -8.08
CA GLY A 44 15.29 11.43 -8.06
C GLY A 44 14.97 10.05 -7.48
N TYR A 45 13.72 9.82 -7.04
CA TYR A 45 13.28 8.55 -6.45
C TYR A 45 12.15 7.92 -7.25
N TRP A 46 12.17 6.58 -7.33
CA TRP A 46 11.07 5.81 -7.86
C TRP A 46 9.97 5.70 -6.80
N LYS A 47 8.76 6.13 -7.17
CA LYS A 47 7.60 6.12 -6.28
C LYS A 47 6.45 5.37 -6.94
N PRO A 48 5.79 4.44 -6.23
CA PRO A 48 4.58 3.79 -6.71
C PRO A 48 3.54 4.84 -7.11
N ARG A 49 2.99 4.70 -8.30
CA ARG A 49 2.03 5.67 -8.84
C ARG A 49 0.71 5.02 -9.27
N TYR A 50 0.79 3.84 -9.87
CA TYR A 50 -0.36 3.12 -10.33
C TYR A 50 -0.24 1.63 -10.04
N LEU A 51 -1.36 1.02 -9.68
CA LEU A 51 -1.53 -0.42 -9.65
C LEU A 51 -2.49 -0.78 -10.80
N ILE A 52 -1.99 -1.55 -11.76
CA ILE A 52 -2.72 -1.93 -12.96
C ILE A 52 -3.15 -3.38 -12.85
N ASP A 53 -4.43 -3.64 -13.00
CA ASP A 53 -4.98 -4.97 -13.21
C ASP A 53 -5.22 -5.18 -14.69
N ASN A 54 -4.29 -5.87 -15.36
CA ASN A 54 -4.43 -6.19 -16.77
C ASN A 54 -5.51 -7.25 -17.05
N ALA A 55 -5.88 -8.05 -16.05
CA ALA A 55 -6.94 -9.04 -16.21
C ALA A 55 -8.32 -8.39 -16.24
N ALA A 56 -8.54 -7.42 -15.38
CA ALA A 56 -9.78 -6.65 -15.32
C ALA A 56 -9.77 -5.41 -16.20
N GLU A 57 -8.64 -5.11 -16.86
CA GLU A 57 -8.45 -3.87 -17.63
C GLU A 57 -8.77 -2.61 -16.81
N THR A 58 -8.32 -2.60 -15.57
CA THR A 58 -8.49 -1.49 -14.64
C THR A 58 -7.17 -0.99 -14.11
N ALA A 59 -7.15 0.25 -13.62
CA ALA A 59 -5.99 0.81 -12.95
C ALA A 59 -6.43 1.61 -11.72
N CYS A 60 -5.66 1.51 -10.65
CA CYS A 60 -5.79 2.33 -9.46
C CYS A 60 -4.66 3.35 -9.44
N GLU A 61 -5.01 4.63 -9.38
CA GLU A 61 -4.04 5.69 -9.19
C GLU A 61 -3.86 5.93 -7.70
N PHE A 62 -2.60 5.90 -7.26
CA PHE A 62 -2.28 6.30 -5.91
C PHE A 62 -2.19 7.82 -5.87
N MET A 63 -3.21 8.42 -5.28
CA MET A 63 -3.28 9.88 -5.19
C MET A 63 -2.42 10.39 -4.06
N ASP A 64 -1.35 11.02 -4.39
CA ASP A 64 -0.91 12.30 -3.87
C ASP A 64 0.33 12.77 -4.63
N SER A 65 0.54 14.07 -4.70
CA SER A 65 1.56 14.67 -5.54
C SER A 65 2.98 14.21 -5.20
N ASP A 66 3.23 13.77 -3.97
CA ASP A 66 4.56 13.41 -3.51
C ASP A 66 4.71 12.00 -2.95
N TYR A 67 3.61 11.37 -2.54
CA TYR A 67 3.64 10.06 -1.90
C TYR A 67 2.41 9.26 -2.30
N CYS A 68 2.61 7.99 -2.58
CA CYS A 68 1.49 7.06 -2.70
C CYS A 68 1.05 6.70 -1.31
N LEU A 69 -0.05 7.27 -0.90
CA LEU A 69 -0.58 7.05 0.42
C LEU A 69 -1.70 6.03 0.37
N LEU A 70 -1.51 4.95 1.09
CA LEU A 70 -2.60 4.13 1.52
C LEU A 70 -3.10 4.72 2.85
N THR A 71 -4.37 5.07 2.89
CA THR A 71 -5.00 5.49 4.13
C THR A 71 -5.36 4.25 4.94
N VAL A 72 -4.72 4.10 6.07
CA VAL A 72 -4.97 3.04 7.04
C VAL A 72 -5.61 3.68 8.26
N THR A 73 -6.70 3.12 8.72
CA THR A 73 -7.33 3.55 9.96
C THR A 73 -6.68 2.85 11.16
N ALA A 74 -6.82 3.42 12.36
CA ALA A 74 -6.36 2.75 13.57
C ALA A 74 -7.02 1.37 13.75
N ASP A 75 -8.22 1.18 13.21
CA ASP A 75 -8.95 -0.09 13.22
C ASP A 75 -8.33 -1.15 12.28
N ASP A 76 -7.57 -0.73 11.27
CA ASP A 76 -6.86 -1.64 10.37
C ASP A 76 -5.56 -2.17 10.98
N ILE A 77 -5.08 -1.57 12.06
CA ILE A 77 -3.88 -1.97 12.76
C ILE A 77 -4.26 -2.85 13.94
N ALA A 78 -3.71 -4.07 13.98
CA ALA A 78 -3.93 -4.95 15.13
C ALA A 78 -2.87 -4.71 16.20
N TRP A 79 -3.25 -3.95 17.19
CA TRP A 79 -2.52 -3.86 18.45
C TRP A 79 -3.22 -4.77 19.47
N GLU A 80 -2.46 -5.32 20.42
CA GLU A 80 -3.05 -6.22 21.44
C GLU A 80 -4.12 -5.51 22.26
N THR A 81 -3.86 -4.24 22.60
CA THR A 81 -4.84 -3.35 23.22
C THR A 81 -4.71 -1.94 22.64
N ILE A 82 -5.75 -1.11 22.84
CA ILE A 82 -5.70 0.30 22.45
C ILE A 82 -4.63 1.07 23.23
N ASP A 83 -4.27 0.58 24.42
CA ASP A 83 -3.25 1.18 25.27
C ASP A 83 -1.84 0.91 24.74
N ASP A 84 -1.67 -0.13 23.91
CA ASP A 84 -0.40 -0.45 23.24
C ASP A 84 -0.14 0.42 22.01
N LEU A 85 -1.13 1.19 21.57
CA LEU A 85 -0.93 2.16 20.51
C LEU A 85 0.02 3.26 20.99
N PRO A 86 1.03 3.62 20.19
CA PRO A 86 1.85 4.79 20.48
C PRO A 86 0.95 6.03 20.71
N GLU A 87 1.24 6.85 21.74
CA GLU A 87 0.42 8.03 22.08
C GLU A 87 0.13 8.91 20.87
N LYS A 88 1.10 9.10 19.98
CA LYS A 88 0.93 9.90 18.78
C LYS A 88 -0.05 9.31 17.77
N VAL A 89 -0.21 7.99 17.78
CA VAL A 89 -1.24 7.31 16.98
C VAL A 89 -2.61 7.52 17.62
N LYS A 90 -2.70 7.47 18.94
CA LYS A 90 -3.93 7.78 19.68
C LYS A 90 -4.37 9.21 19.44
N GLU A 91 -3.44 10.16 19.44
CA GLU A 91 -3.72 11.59 19.18
C GLU A 91 -4.22 11.85 17.75
N ARG A 92 -3.80 11.04 16.79
CA ARG A 92 -4.26 11.09 15.40
C ARG A 92 -5.53 10.30 15.14
N ALA A 93 -6.28 10.00 16.20
CA ALA A 93 -7.46 9.15 16.23
C ALA A 93 -8.13 8.93 14.87
N GLY A 94 -7.87 7.79 14.29
CA GLY A 94 -8.62 7.26 13.18
C GLY A 94 -7.89 7.10 11.85
N VAL A 95 -6.96 7.95 11.45
CA VAL A 95 -6.36 7.82 10.11
C VAL A 95 -4.85 7.97 10.14
N LEU A 96 -4.16 6.89 9.78
CA LEU A 96 -2.73 6.89 9.49
C LEU A 96 -2.54 6.97 7.98
N ASN A 97 -1.84 8.00 7.54
CA ASN A 97 -1.35 8.04 6.17
C ASN A 97 0.00 7.32 6.15
N ALA A 98 0.02 6.17 5.52
CA ALA A 98 1.23 5.40 5.31
C ALA A 98 1.63 5.48 3.84
N TYR A 99 2.93 5.40 3.57
CA TYR A 99 3.39 5.17 2.20
C TYR A 99 2.84 3.85 1.68
N PHE A 100 2.66 3.77 0.37
CA PHE A 100 2.24 2.51 -0.23
C PHE A 100 3.18 1.39 0.23
N PRO A 101 2.63 0.26 0.70
CA PRO A 101 3.44 -0.78 1.29
C PRO A 101 4.39 -1.39 0.26
N THR A 102 5.52 -1.85 0.73
CA THR A 102 6.41 -2.65 -0.08
C THR A 102 5.78 -4.03 -0.30
N ILE A 103 5.63 -4.42 -1.55
CA ILE A 103 5.16 -5.77 -1.89
C ILE A 103 6.30 -6.76 -1.62
N ILE A 104 6.04 -7.71 -0.73
CA ILE A 104 7.01 -8.76 -0.37
C ILE A 104 6.82 -9.97 -1.26
N ARG A 105 5.56 -10.33 -1.49
CA ARG A 105 5.17 -11.39 -2.42
C ARG A 105 4.08 -10.85 -3.32
N GLY A 106 4.27 -11.06 -4.61
CA GLY A 106 3.31 -10.67 -5.63
C GLY A 106 1.96 -11.39 -5.50
N TYR A 107 1.07 -11.11 -6.41
CA TYR A 107 -0.29 -11.62 -6.36
C TYR A 107 -0.34 -13.13 -6.57
N HIS A 108 -1.15 -13.77 -5.73
CA HIS A 108 -1.55 -15.16 -5.81
C HIS A 108 -2.99 -15.29 -5.32
N ASP A 109 -3.87 -15.86 -6.13
CA ASP A 109 -5.32 -15.94 -5.86
C ASP A 109 -5.94 -14.59 -5.47
N GLY A 110 -5.50 -13.52 -6.15
CA GLY A 110 -6.03 -12.17 -5.97
C GLY A 110 -5.50 -11.39 -4.79
N VAL A 111 -4.52 -11.94 -4.05
CA VAL A 111 -3.97 -11.36 -2.82
C VAL A 111 -2.47 -11.16 -2.95
N ALA A 112 -1.95 -10.01 -2.51
CA ALA A 112 -0.52 -9.75 -2.39
C ALA A 112 -0.12 -9.51 -0.94
N GLU A 113 1.05 -10.03 -0.56
CA GLU A 113 1.64 -9.83 0.76
C GLU A 113 2.49 -8.56 0.77
N VAL A 114 2.29 -7.75 1.78
CA VAL A 114 2.91 -6.44 1.90
C VAL A 114 3.48 -6.19 3.29
N LYS A 115 4.48 -5.32 3.35
CA LYS A 115 4.99 -4.77 4.61
C LYS A 115 4.95 -3.25 4.57
N TRP A 116 4.67 -2.63 5.70
CA TRP A 116 4.80 -1.21 5.90
C TRP A 116 5.84 -0.90 6.96
N GLN A 117 6.60 0.12 6.67
CA GLN A 117 7.37 0.82 7.67
C GLN A 117 6.56 2.05 8.07
N ILE A 118 6.10 2.08 9.31
CA ILE A 118 5.35 3.20 9.87
C ILE A 118 6.26 3.94 10.80
N ASN A 119 6.39 5.23 10.57
CA ASN A 119 6.94 6.14 11.56
C ASN A 119 5.75 6.80 12.31
N PRO A 120 5.46 6.35 13.54
CA PRO A 120 4.32 6.88 14.29
C PRO A 120 4.45 8.37 14.58
N ASP A 121 5.65 8.90 14.62
CA ASP A 121 5.89 10.31 14.94
C ASP A 121 5.71 11.25 13.78
N GLY A 122 5.90 10.78 12.57
CA GLY A 122 5.84 11.61 11.36
C GLY A 122 6.83 12.79 11.39
N ARG A 123 7.79 12.77 12.30
CA ARG A 123 8.85 13.77 12.38
C ARG A 123 10.01 13.31 11.53
N TYR A 124 10.16 14.00 10.43
CA TYR A 124 11.35 13.92 9.62
C TYR A 124 12.21 15.12 9.98
N TYR A 125 13.43 14.93 10.44
CA TYR A 125 14.39 16.00 10.57
C TYR A 125 15.66 15.66 9.82
N MET A 126 16.34 16.69 9.35
CA MET A 126 17.65 16.55 8.77
C MET A 126 18.69 16.78 9.87
N ASP A 127 19.69 15.92 9.93
CA ASP A 127 20.87 16.17 10.74
C ASP A 127 21.72 17.30 10.15
N SER A 128 22.81 17.67 10.86
CA SER A 128 23.73 18.71 10.43
C SER A 128 24.41 18.43 9.09
N ASP A 129 24.43 17.19 8.66
CA ASP A 129 25.10 16.73 7.44
C ASP A 129 24.10 16.58 6.26
N GLY A 130 22.82 16.91 6.49
CA GLY A 130 21.77 16.86 5.49
C GLY A 130 21.17 15.46 5.28
N TYR A 131 21.46 14.52 6.16
CA TYR A 131 20.81 13.22 6.15
C TYR A 131 19.50 13.29 6.94
N GLY A 132 18.45 12.76 6.33
CA GLY A 132 17.19 12.62 7.02
C GLY A 132 17.31 11.56 8.11
N MET A 133 17.02 11.94 9.35
CA MET A 133 16.96 11.05 10.49
C MET A 133 15.57 11.07 11.10
N THR A 134 15.14 9.92 11.61
CA THR A 134 13.96 9.81 12.44
C THR A 134 14.41 9.40 13.82
N ASP A 135 13.92 10.10 14.84
CA ASP A 135 14.26 9.78 16.25
C ASP A 135 13.57 8.51 16.74
N ASP A 136 12.64 7.99 15.97
CA ASP A 136 11.76 6.94 16.44
C ASP A 136 12.02 5.63 15.69
N GLU A 137 11.94 4.53 16.42
CA GLU A 137 12.01 3.19 15.86
C GLU A 137 10.92 3.02 14.80
N GLU A 138 11.32 2.73 13.58
CA GLU A 138 10.41 2.36 12.53
C GLU A 138 9.72 1.04 12.90
N GLU A 139 8.40 1.08 12.92
CA GLU A 139 7.61 -0.12 13.10
C GLU A 139 7.29 -0.77 11.76
N THR A 140 7.59 -2.05 11.64
CA THR A 140 7.22 -2.83 10.47
C THR A 140 5.94 -3.61 10.75
N LEU A 141 4.92 -3.32 9.97
CA LEU A 141 3.66 -4.05 9.97
C LEU A 141 3.54 -4.88 8.69
N TYR A 142 2.94 -6.03 8.82
CA TYR A 142 2.67 -6.95 7.72
C TYR A 142 1.18 -7.08 7.49
N GLY A 143 0.79 -7.31 6.25
CA GLY A 143 -0.59 -7.47 5.87
C GLY A 143 -0.76 -7.93 4.44
N TYR A 144 -2.00 -7.92 4.00
CA TYR A 144 -2.40 -8.35 2.67
C TYR A 144 -3.27 -7.29 2.01
N ILE A 145 -3.14 -7.17 0.69
CA ILE A 145 -3.95 -6.26 -0.14
C ILE A 145 -4.63 -7.03 -1.27
N ASP A 146 -5.78 -6.52 -1.69
CA ASP A 146 -6.49 -7.01 -2.87
C ASP A 146 -5.94 -6.43 -4.17
N ARG A 147 -6.52 -6.84 -5.31
CA ARG A 147 -6.16 -6.37 -6.65
C ARG A 147 -6.39 -4.87 -6.87
N LYS A 148 -7.15 -4.21 -6.01
CA LYS A 148 -7.38 -2.76 -5.99
C LYS A 148 -6.41 -2.03 -5.05
N GLY A 149 -5.48 -2.74 -4.42
CA GLY A 149 -4.55 -2.20 -3.44
C GLY A 149 -5.19 -1.90 -2.09
N LYS A 150 -6.37 -2.45 -1.80
CA LYS A 150 -7.06 -2.22 -0.53
C LYS A 150 -6.69 -3.28 0.51
N PRO A 151 -6.55 -2.89 1.78
CA PRO A 151 -6.27 -3.81 2.86
C PRO A 151 -7.29 -4.96 2.95
N LEU A 152 -6.77 -6.16 3.18
CA LEU A 152 -7.52 -7.37 3.49
C LEU A 152 -7.22 -7.79 4.93
N GLY A 153 -8.02 -7.28 5.87
CA GLY A 153 -7.79 -7.52 7.29
C GLY A 153 -6.83 -6.52 7.93
N LYS A 154 -6.40 -6.84 9.14
CA LYS A 154 -5.58 -5.96 9.96
C LYS A 154 -4.10 -6.18 9.72
N PHE A 155 -3.37 -5.07 9.71
CA PHE A 155 -1.91 -5.08 9.66
C PHE A 155 -1.36 -5.30 11.06
N ARG A 156 -0.33 -6.17 11.16
CA ARG A 156 0.22 -6.61 12.45
C ARG A 156 1.73 -6.61 12.42
N ARG A 157 2.34 -6.39 13.58
CA ARG A 157 3.67 -6.91 13.84
C ARG A 157 3.59 -8.42 13.83
N ILE A 158 4.62 -9.07 13.32
CA ILE A 158 4.77 -10.51 13.41
C ILE A 158 6.02 -10.82 14.21
N MET A 159 5.91 -11.79 15.12
CA MET A 159 7.03 -12.33 15.87
C MET A 159 7.60 -13.57 15.19
N GLU A 160 6.74 -14.31 14.49
CA GLU A 160 7.09 -15.53 13.77
C GLU A 160 6.45 -15.55 12.36
N PHE A 161 7.17 -16.11 11.41
CA PHE A 161 6.64 -16.24 10.03
C PHE A 161 5.37 -17.09 9.90
N SER A 162 5.12 -17.98 10.86
CA SER A 162 3.88 -18.76 10.95
C SER A 162 2.62 -17.89 11.08
N GLU A 163 2.75 -16.70 11.66
CA GLU A 163 1.66 -15.75 11.79
C GLU A 163 1.21 -15.19 10.43
N LEU A 164 2.13 -15.07 9.47
CA LEU A 164 1.79 -14.64 8.10
C LEU A 164 0.82 -15.62 7.42
N GLU A 165 0.97 -16.92 7.66
CA GLU A 165 0.05 -17.90 7.08
C GLU A 165 -1.36 -17.76 7.66
N THR A 166 -1.47 -17.51 8.97
CA THR A 166 -2.76 -17.22 9.61
C THR A 166 -3.41 -15.96 9.03
N MET A 167 -2.63 -14.88 8.91
CA MET A 167 -3.09 -13.63 8.31
C MET A 167 -3.52 -13.81 6.86
N LYS A 168 -2.84 -14.67 6.12
CA LYS A 168 -3.18 -15.00 4.74
C LYS A 168 -4.55 -15.66 4.64
N GLN A 169 -4.85 -16.61 5.53
CA GLN A 169 -6.17 -17.25 5.58
C GLN A 169 -7.28 -16.23 5.94
N GLU A 170 -7.00 -15.32 6.88
CA GLU A 170 -7.91 -14.22 7.20
C GLU A 170 -8.14 -13.30 5.98
N ALA A 171 -7.09 -13.02 5.20
CA ALA A 171 -7.19 -12.20 4.00
C ALA A 171 -8.06 -12.85 2.91
N TYR A 172 -7.90 -14.15 2.67
CA TYR A 172 -8.77 -14.87 1.74
C TYR A 172 -10.23 -14.88 2.18
N ALA A 173 -10.50 -15.12 3.46
CA ALA A 173 -11.86 -15.04 3.98
C ALA A 173 -12.48 -13.64 3.75
N LYS A 174 -11.69 -12.60 3.94
CA LYS A 174 -12.12 -11.22 3.68
C LYS A 174 -12.33 -10.91 2.20
N LEU A 175 -11.55 -11.53 1.33
CA LEU A 175 -11.73 -11.39 -0.12
C LEU A 175 -13.04 -12.03 -0.56
N ASP A 176 -13.37 -13.22 -0.05
CA ASP A 176 -14.60 -13.95 -0.36
C ASP A 176 -15.88 -13.25 0.17
N GLU A 177 -15.76 -12.46 1.24
CA GLU A 177 -16.87 -11.66 1.79
C GLU A 177 -17.21 -10.41 0.94
N ARG A 178 -16.35 -10.04 -0.01
CA ARG A 178 -16.56 -8.84 -0.84
C ARG A 178 -17.49 -9.17 -2.01
N PRO A 179 -18.52 -8.34 -2.22
CA PRO A 179 -19.44 -8.49 -3.35
C PRO A 179 -18.77 -8.24 -4.72
#